data_88811839ea69fe6a98e56f25af332160
#
_entry.id   88811839ea69fe6a98e56f25af332160
#
_cell.length_a   1.000
_cell.length_b   1.000
_cell.length_c   1.000
_cell.angle_alpha   90.00
_cell.angle_beta   90.00
_cell.angle_gamma   90.00
#
_symmetry.space_group_name_H-M   'P 1'
#
loop_
_entity.id
_entity.type
_entity.pdbx_description
1 polymer ?
#
loop_
_entity_poly.entity_id
_entity_poly.type
_entity_poly.pdbx_seq_one_letter_code
_entity_poly.pdbx_strand_id
1 'polypeptide(L)'
;KSGWVGVSAICPPGTLVNYTYRSYVTNFIVQETIDNYKYMQLNDYLLGAMSLVDSVMDIQFPPQNYIRMGTDPNVSQNLPFGVMDSRLIFRLKVIRPFINMVEIPRQVMFTVYVTSTPYDPLVTPVYTISFGGRVEVPQNCELNAGQIVEFDFGDIGASLFSAAGPGNRPAGVMPQTKSIAVKCTNVAAQAYLTMRLEASAVSGQAMVSDNQDLGFI
;
A
#
# COMPACT_ATOMS: atom_id res chain seq x y z
N LYS A 1 -3.14 -8.74 0.46
CA LYS A 1 -3.82 -8.63 1.74
C LYS A 1 -3.38 -7.41 2.46
N SER A 2 -4.30 -6.60 2.94
CA SER A 2 -4.05 -5.56 3.90
C SER A 2 -4.71 -5.92 5.22
N GLY A 3 -4.02 -5.67 6.30
CA GLY A 3 -4.58 -5.63 7.64
C GLY A 3 -4.39 -4.25 8.20
N TRP A 4 -4.91 -4.03 9.38
CA TRP A 4 -4.59 -2.83 10.12
C TRP A 4 -3.08 -2.80 10.38
N VAL A 5 -2.41 -1.80 9.84
CA VAL A 5 -1.08 -1.41 10.29
C VAL A 5 -1.31 -0.50 11.46
N GLY A 6 -1.09 -1.02 12.66
CA GLY A 6 -1.30 -0.26 13.88
C GLY A 6 0.03 0.05 14.54
N VAL A 7 0.33 1.33 14.67
CA VAL A 7 1.36 1.83 15.58
C VAL A 7 0.70 2.79 16.55
N SER A 8 1.25 2.91 17.75
CA SER A 8 0.80 3.90 18.71
C SER A 8 1.70 5.13 18.66
N ALA A 9 1.09 6.30 18.67
CA ALA A 9 1.77 7.57 18.81
C ALA A 9 1.30 8.29 20.09
N ILE A 10 2.13 9.16 20.60
CA ILE A 10 1.80 10.04 21.73
C ILE A 10 2.15 11.46 21.31
N CYS A 11 1.20 12.38 21.44
CA CYS A 11 1.47 13.79 21.20
C CYS A 11 2.29 14.40 22.35
N PRO A 12 3.09 15.46 22.07
CA PRO A 12 3.83 16.15 23.11
C PRO A 12 2.92 16.69 24.21
N PRO A 13 3.42 16.80 25.46
CA PRO A 13 2.70 17.46 26.54
C PRO A 13 2.28 18.87 26.14
N GLY A 14 1.08 19.27 26.52
CA GLY A 14 0.52 20.58 26.18
C GLY A 14 -0.19 20.66 24.82
N THR A 15 -0.37 19.54 24.13
CA THR A 15 -1.23 19.49 22.95
C THR A 15 -2.67 19.81 23.35
N LEU A 16 -3.23 20.92 22.84
CA LEU A 16 -4.56 21.41 23.21
C LEU A 16 -5.69 20.85 22.34
N VAL A 17 -5.34 20.25 21.21
CA VAL A 17 -6.30 19.70 20.25
C VAL A 17 -6.49 18.20 20.48
N ASN A 18 -7.67 17.70 20.14
CA ASN A 18 -8.00 16.27 20.22
C ASN A 18 -8.00 15.59 18.84
N TYR A 19 -7.22 16.09 17.90
CA TYR A 19 -7.05 15.53 16.56
C TYR A 19 -5.61 15.73 16.11
N THR A 20 -5.22 14.98 15.11
CA THR A 20 -3.89 15.06 14.49
C THR A 20 -3.99 15.28 12.99
N TYR A 21 -2.85 15.53 12.38
CA TYR A 21 -2.71 15.59 10.93
C TYR A 21 -1.83 14.44 10.47
N ARG A 22 -2.22 13.84 9.34
CA ARG A 22 -1.48 12.77 8.70
C ARG A 22 -0.83 13.27 7.42
N SER A 23 0.43 12.92 7.21
CA SER A 23 1.16 13.24 5.98
C SER A 23 1.74 11.97 5.37
N TYR A 24 1.50 11.80 4.08
CA TYR A 24 2.03 10.71 3.26
C TYR A 24 3.03 11.29 2.29
N VAL A 25 4.31 11.10 2.60
CA VAL A 25 5.43 11.68 1.85
C VAL A 25 6.07 10.61 0.99
N THR A 26 6.39 10.94 -0.25
CA THR A 26 7.09 10.04 -1.17
C THR A 26 8.23 10.76 -1.88
N ASN A 27 9.28 10.00 -2.21
CA ASN A 27 10.34 10.46 -3.10
C ASN A 27 10.01 10.22 -4.59
N PHE A 28 8.92 9.53 -4.88
CA PHE A 28 8.47 9.31 -6.24
C PHE A 28 7.83 10.55 -6.83
N ILE A 29 8.05 10.74 -8.12
CA ILE A 29 7.38 11.78 -8.88
C ILE A 29 6.06 11.19 -9.41
N VAL A 30 4.96 11.91 -9.17
CA VAL A 30 3.67 11.58 -9.78
C VAL A 30 3.75 11.84 -11.27
N GLN A 31 3.60 10.80 -12.08
CA GLN A 31 3.65 10.88 -13.54
C GLN A 31 2.32 11.30 -14.15
N GLU A 32 1.23 10.78 -13.60
CA GLU A 32 -0.12 11.06 -14.07
C GLU A 32 -1.15 10.80 -12.96
N THR A 33 -2.35 11.32 -13.17
CA THR A 33 -3.50 11.07 -12.28
C THR A 33 -4.66 10.55 -13.12
N ILE A 34 -5.14 9.34 -12.77
CA ILE A 34 -6.27 8.68 -13.44
C ILE A 34 -7.26 8.27 -12.36
N ASP A 35 -8.54 8.60 -12.52
CA ASP A 35 -9.61 8.31 -11.55
C ASP A 35 -9.24 8.77 -10.14
N ASN A 36 -8.59 9.93 -10.04
CA ASN A 36 -8.01 10.48 -8.81
C ASN A 36 -6.84 9.68 -8.18
N TYR A 37 -6.40 8.57 -8.74
CA TYR A 37 -5.17 7.88 -8.31
C TYR A 37 -3.95 8.55 -8.91
N LYS A 38 -2.97 8.81 -8.06
CA LYS A 38 -1.68 9.37 -8.47
C LYS A 38 -0.73 8.23 -8.77
N TYR A 39 -0.40 8.08 -10.03
CA TYR A 39 0.50 7.03 -10.52
C TYR A 39 1.94 7.50 -10.49
N MET A 40 2.79 6.70 -9.87
CA MET A 40 4.21 6.90 -9.70
C MET A 40 4.99 5.82 -10.45
N GLN A 41 6.14 6.15 -10.98
CA GLN A 41 6.94 5.22 -11.75
C GLN A 41 7.60 4.17 -10.85
N LEU A 42 7.29 2.91 -11.10
CA LEU A 42 7.89 1.77 -10.40
C LEU A 42 9.14 1.26 -11.11
N ASN A 43 9.08 1.22 -12.44
CA ASN A 43 10.17 0.87 -13.34
C ASN A 43 9.85 1.37 -14.77
N ASP A 44 10.62 0.97 -15.76
CA ASP A 44 10.44 1.42 -17.17
C ASP A 44 9.15 0.93 -17.83
N TYR A 45 8.47 -0.04 -17.25
CA TYR A 45 7.29 -0.70 -17.81
C TYR A 45 6.00 -0.43 -17.05
N LEU A 46 6.11 -0.07 -15.77
CA LEU A 46 4.98 -0.05 -14.86
C LEU A 46 4.92 1.25 -14.06
N LEU A 47 3.71 1.77 -13.93
CA LEU A 47 3.36 2.75 -12.92
C LEU A 47 2.51 2.07 -11.83
N GLY A 48 2.61 2.57 -10.62
CA GLY A 48 1.81 2.13 -9.48
C GLY A 48 1.10 3.28 -8.80
N ALA A 49 -0.11 3.04 -8.35
CA ALA A 49 -0.88 3.95 -7.52
C ALA A 49 -1.51 3.21 -6.35
N MET A 50 -1.80 3.93 -5.28
CA MET A 50 -2.28 3.33 -4.04
C MET A 50 -3.37 4.20 -3.41
N SER A 51 -4.37 3.57 -2.80
CA SER A 51 -5.26 4.22 -1.86
C SER A 51 -5.26 3.49 -0.53
N LEU A 52 -5.54 4.23 0.53
CA LEU A 52 -5.52 3.75 1.90
C LEU A 52 -6.76 4.25 2.62
N VAL A 53 -7.29 3.47 3.54
CA VAL A 53 -8.32 3.92 4.47
C VAL A 53 -7.69 4.00 5.86
N ASP A 54 -7.58 5.21 6.38
CA ASP A 54 -7.32 5.41 7.80
C ASP A 54 -8.60 5.15 8.60
N SER A 55 -8.47 4.94 9.90
CA SER A 55 -9.57 4.60 10.81
C SER A 55 -10.79 5.54 10.73
N VAL A 56 -10.62 6.74 10.22
CA VAL A 56 -11.65 7.79 10.20
C VAL A 56 -11.84 8.43 8.83
N MET A 57 -10.98 8.15 7.86
CA MET A 57 -10.98 8.81 6.56
C MET A 57 -10.41 7.91 5.48
N ASP A 58 -11.03 7.95 4.31
CA ASP A 58 -10.48 7.36 3.09
C ASP A 58 -9.43 8.31 2.53
N ILE A 59 -8.16 7.90 2.58
CA ILE A 59 -7.05 8.63 2.01
C ILE A 59 -6.79 8.07 0.64
N GLN A 60 -7.52 8.64 -0.30
CA GLN A 60 -7.32 8.32 -1.70
C GLN A 60 -6.12 9.14 -2.21
N PHE A 61 -5.27 8.49 -2.97
CA PHE A 61 -4.28 9.19 -3.79
C PHE A 61 -3.16 9.91 -3.05
N PRO A 62 -2.48 9.27 -2.08
CA PRO A 62 -1.22 9.84 -1.63
C PRO A 62 -0.27 10.02 -2.85
N PRO A 63 0.66 10.98 -2.83
CA PRO A 63 1.06 11.75 -1.65
C PRO A 63 0.11 12.89 -1.30
N GLN A 64 -0.12 13.05 0.00
CA GLN A 64 -0.85 14.18 0.57
C GLN A 64 -0.24 14.55 1.92
N ASN A 65 -0.25 15.84 2.25
CA ASN A 65 0.31 16.33 3.50
C ASN A 65 -0.78 17.01 4.34
N TYR A 66 -0.62 16.88 5.65
CA TYR A 66 -1.44 17.53 6.67
C TYR A 66 -2.95 17.29 6.52
N ILE A 67 -3.31 16.03 6.26
CA ILE A 67 -4.72 15.61 6.25
C ILE A 67 -5.21 15.59 7.70
N ARG A 68 -6.19 16.42 8.00
CA ARG A 68 -6.79 16.44 9.33
C ARG A 68 -7.56 15.15 9.58
N MET A 69 -7.21 14.48 10.67
CA MET A 69 -7.85 13.23 11.10
C MET A 69 -9.05 13.49 12.01
N GLY A 70 -9.80 12.45 12.32
CA GLY A 70 -10.88 12.50 13.29
C GLY A 70 -10.41 12.81 14.70
N THR A 71 -11.34 13.03 15.60
CA THR A 71 -11.05 13.34 17.01
C THR A 71 -10.75 12.08 17.79
N ASP A 72 -9.68 12.14 18.60
CA ASP A 72 -9.32 11.14 19.59
C ASP A 72 -8.95 11.85 20.90
N PRO A 73 -9.68 11.61 21.99
CA PRO A 73 -9.41 12.25 23.28
C PRO A 73 -8.00 12.01 23.81
N ASN A 74 -7.39 10.89 23.47
CA ASN A 74 -6.06 10.54 23.92
C ASN A 74 -4.99 11.54 23.43
N VAL A 75 -5.24 12.20 22.30
CA VAL A 75 -4.34 13.21 21.73
C VAL A 75 -4.12 14.37 22.70
N SER A 76 -5.20 14.94 23.24
CA SER A 76 -5.13 16.07 24.20
C SER A 76 -4.75 15.63 25.62
N GLN A 77 -4.98 14.36 25.94
CA GLN A 77 -4.63 13.78 27.24
C GLN A 77 -3.18 13.27 27.32
N ASN A 78 -2.42 13.39 26.24
CA ASN A 78 -1.06 12.88 26.14
C ASN A 78 -0.98 11.36 26.41
N LEU A 79 -1.99 10.62 25.95
CA LEU A 79 -2.07 9.18 26.03
C LEU A 79 -1.78 8.55 24.64
N PRO A 80 -1.36 7.28 24.59
CA PRO A 80 -1.20 6.57 23.35
C PRO A 80 -2.50 6.54 22.55
N PHE A 81 -2.42 6.87 21.26
CA PHE A 81 -3.53 6.74 20.32
C PHE A 81 -3.08 5.94 19.08
N GLY A 82 -4.02 5.27 18.46
CA GLY A 82 -3.75 4.43 17.30
C GLY A 82 -3.53 5.28 16.03
N VAL A 83 -2.46 4.97 15.33
CA VAL A 83 -2.22 5.43 13.96
C VAL A 83 -2.34 4.21 13.08
N MET A 84 -3.47 4.09 12.37
CA MET A 84 -3.82 2.84 11.69
C MET A 84 -4.33 3.12 10.29
N ASP A 85 -3.82 2.37 9.33
CA ASP A 85 -4.37 2.25 8.00
C ASP A 85 -4.98 0.86 7.81
N SER A 86 -6.13 0.78 7.17
CA SER A 86 -6.78 -0.48 6.88
C SER A 86 -6.75 -0.77 5.38
N ARG A 87 -7.84 -0.73 4.73
CA ARG A 87 -8.01 -1.07 3.33
C ARG A 87 -6.92 -0.45 2.43
N LEU A 88 -6.18 -1.32 1.75
CA LEU A 88 -5.19 -0.92 0.77
C LEU A 88 -5.63 -1.40 -0.61
N ILE A 89 -5.75 -0.46 -1.54
CA ILE A 89 -5.97 -0.74 -2.95
C ILE A 89 -4.70 -0.34 -3.68
N PHE A 90 -4.11 -1.28 -4.40
CA PHE A 90 -2.95 -1.06 -5.23
C PHE A 90 -3.33 -1.24 -6.69
N ARG A 91 -2.98 -0.25 -7.52
CA ARG A 91 -3.21 -0.27 -8.97
C ARG A 91 -1.90 -0.27 -9.72
N LEU A 92 -1.79 -1.11 -10.72
CA LEU A 92 -0.68 -1.13 -11.66
C LEU A 92 -1.16 -0.71 -13.04
N LYS A 93 -0.40 0.17 -13.67
CA LYS A 93 -0.60 0.55 -15.08
C LYS A 93 0.61 0.15 -15.89
N VAL A 94 0.37 -0.59 -16.96
CA VAL A 94 1.41 -0.94 -17.94
C VAL A 94 1.60 0.26 -18.86
N ILE A 95 2.83 0.79 -18.95
CA ILE A 95 3.18 1.93 -19.81
C ILE A 95 3.97 1.50 -21.03
N ARG A 96 4.61 0.35 -20.98
CA ARG A 96 5.31 -0.27 -22.12
C ARG A 96 5.01 -1.75 -22.18
N PRO A 97 4.78 -2.33 -23.37
CA PRO A 97 4.66 -3.78 -23.52
C PRO A 97 5.95 -4.47 -23.07
N PHE A 98 5.81 -5.64 -22.50
CA PHE A 98 6.94 -6.49 -22.14
C PHE A 98 6.60 -7.97 -22.33
N ILE A 99 7.65 -8.80 -22.40
CA ILE A 99 7.57 -10.23 -22.59
C ILE A 99 8.24 -10.91 -21.39
N ASN A 100 7.77 -12.09 -21.01
CA ASN A 100 8.24 -12.89 -19.89
C ASN A 100 7.93 -12.26 -18.53
N MET A 101 8.82 -11.46 -17.99
CA MET A 101 8.74 -10.96 -16.62
C MET A 101 9.31 -9.55 -16.51
N VAL A 102 8.68 -8.77 -15.67
CA VAL A 102 9.20 -7.48 -15.20
C VAL A 102 9.24 -7.50 -13.68
N GLU A 103 10.40 -7.23 -13.14
CA GLU A 103 10.58 -7.06 -11.70
C GLU A 103 10.26 -5.64 -11.27
N ILE A 104 9.62 -5.54 -10.11
CA ILE A 104 9.41 -4.30 -9.38
C ILE A 104 10.29 -4.40 -8.13
N PRO A 105 11.47 -3.76 -8.13
CA PRO A 105 12.33 -3.76 -6.96
C PRO A 105 11.56 -3.25 -5.73
N ARG A 106 11.79 -3.88 -4.58
CA ARG A 106 11.17 -3.39 -3.36
C ARG A 106 11.65 -1.97 -3.05
N GLN A 107 10.70 -1.09 -2.86
CA GLN A 107 10.97 0.33 -2.62
C GLN A 107 9.92 0.92 -1.68
N VAL A 108 10.32 1.93 -0.90
CA VAL A 108 9.40 2.66 -0.04
C VAL A 108 8.54 3.55 -0.92
N MET A 109 7.24 3.30 -0.91
CA MET A 109 6.25 4.10 -1.64
C MET A 109 5.93 5.38 -0.88
N PHE A 110 5.69 5.26 0.42
CA PHE A 110 5.34 6.38 1.29
C PHE A 110 5.98 6.25 2.65
N THR A 111 6.35 7.41 3.21
CA THR A 111 6.68 7.57 4.62
C THR A 111 5.55 8.34 5.28
N VAL A 112 5.04 7.82 6.38
CA VAL A 112 3.87 8.36 7.07
C VAL A 112 4.30 9.11 8.31
N TYR A 113 3.81 10.33 8.46
CA TYR A 113 4.05 11.21 9.60
C TYR A 113 2.75 11.61 10.28
N VAL A 114 2.83 11.86 11.57
CA VAL A 114 1.73 12.40 12.37
C VAL A 114 2.21 13.67 13.05
N THR A 115 1.42 14.73 12.94
CA THR A 115 1.71 16.02 13.56
C THR A 115 0.47 16.54 14.31
N SER A 116 0.69 17.42 15.26
CA SER A 116 -0.39 18.06 16.02
C SER A 116 -0.94 19.33 15.34
N THR A 117 -0.15 19.91 14.44
CA THR A 117 -0.56 21.06 13.63
C THR A 117 -0.25 20.83 12.14
N PRO A 118 -0.87 21.58 11.22
CA PRO A 118 -0.55 21.49 9.79
C PRO A 118 0.73 22.24 9.41
N TYR A 119 1.49 22.70 10.40
CA TYR A 119 2.74 23.46 10.20
C TYR A 119 3.94 22.79 10.85
N ASP A 120 3.73 21.78 11.67
CA ASP A 120 4.81 21.05 12.32
C ASP A 120 5.72 20.40 11.27
N PRO A 121 7.04 20.43 11.45
CA PRO A 121 7.95 19.77 10.54
C PRO A 121 7.77 18.24 10.57
N LEU A 122 7.88 17.60 9.42
CA LEU A 122 7.78 16.16 9.27
C LEU A 122 9.15 15.52 9.60
N VAL A 123 9.44 15.33 10.87
CA VAL A 123 10.75 14.88 11.35
C VAL A 123 10.77 13.41 11.70
N THR A 124 9.77 12.95 12.48
CA THR A 124 9.73 11.57 12.98
C THR A 124 8.73 10.75 12.20
N PRO A 125 9.18 9.80 11.37
CA PRO A 125 8.28 8.91 10.67
C PRO A 125 7.61 7.95 11.66
N VAL A 126 6.34 7.65 11.42
CA VAL A 126 5.57 6.69 12.23
C VAL A 126 5.71 5.29 11.62
N TYR A 127 5.59 5.18 10.31
CA TYR A 127 5.84 3.95 9.55
C TYR A 127 6.08 4.26 8.07
N THR A 128 6.51 3.24 7.33
CA THR A 128 6.68 3.29 5.87
C THR A 128 5.81 2.23 5.19
N ILE A 129 5.37 2.53 4.00
CA ILE A 129 4.68 1.58 3.12
C ILE A 129 5.60 1.27 1.96
N SER A 130 6.00 0.01 1.84
CA SER A 130 6.86 -0.47 0.76
C SER A 130 6.08 -1.37 -0.18
N PHE A 131 6.49 -1.38 -1.43
CA PHE A 131 5.98 -2.28 -2.45
C PHE A 131 7.13 -2.87 -3.27
N GLY A 132 6.98 -4.12 -3.67
CA GLY A 132 7.88 -4.82 -4.57
C GLY A 132 7.24 -6.12 -5.03
N GLY A 133 7.73 -6.66 -6.13
CA GLY A 133 7.19 -7.89 -6.68
C GLY A 133 7.64 -8.12 -8.12
N ARG A 134 6.93 -9.00 -8.83
CA ARG A 134 7.15 -9.22 -10.25
C ARG A 134 5.84 -9.41 -10.98
N VAL A 135 5.83 -9.01 -12.24
CA VAL A 135 4.73 -9.26 -13.18
C VAL A 135 5.25 -10.24 -14.23
N GLU A 136 4.63 -11.41 -14.29
CA GLU A 136 5.00 -12.47 -15.22
C GLU A 136 3.96 -12.57 -16.34
N VAL A 137 4.41 -12.74 -17.56
CA VAL A 137 3.58 -13.07 -18.73
C VAL A 137 4.10 -14.34 -19.40
N PRO A 138 3.22 -15.17 -19.95
CA PRO A 138 3.66 -16.34 -20.70
C PRO A 138 4.59 -15.97 -21.86
N GLN A 139 5.47 -16.88 -22.24
CA GLN A 139 6.32 -16.68 -23.41
C GLN A 139 5.49 -16.34 -24.66
N ASN A 140 5.97 -15.41 -25.44
CA ASN A 140 5.31 -14.87 -26.66
C ASN A 140 4.06 -14.01 -26.40
N CYS A 141 3.83 -13.57 -25.18
CA CYS A 141 2.75 -12.66 -24.83
C CYS A 141 3.30 -11.35 -24.28
N GLU A 142 2.57 -10.28 -24.51
CA GLU A 142 2.85 -8.96 -23.95
C GLU A 142 1.61 -8.38 -23.26
N LEU A 143 1.80 -7.63 -22.20
CA LEU A 143 0.75 -6.81 -21.61
C LEU A 143 0.57 -5.54 -22.44
N ASN A 144 -0.66 -5.23 -22.80
CA ASN A 144 -0.95 -3.99 -23.51
C ASN A 144 -0.63 -2.77 -22.65
N ALA A 145 0.02 -1.78 -23.26
CA ALA A 145 0.24 -0.49 -22.63
C ALA A 145 -1.11 0.19 -22.31
N GLY A 146 -1.15 0.91 -21.18
CA GLY A 146 -2.36 1.59 -20.70
C GLY A 146 -3.28 0.73 -19.84
N GLN A 147 -3.03 -0.57 -19.71
CA GLN A 147 -3.85 -1.46 -18.91
C GLN A 147 -3.67 -1.19 -17.41
N ILE A 148 -4.78 -1.07 -16.69
CA ILE A 148 -4.82 -0.88 -15.24
C ILE A 148 -5.32 -2.17 -14.60
N VAL A 149 -4.61 -2.62 -13.57
CA VAL A 149 -5.00 -3.76 -12.74
C VAL A 149 -5.16 -3.29 -11.31
N GLU A 150 -6.33 -3.52 -10.74
CA GLU A 150 -6.64 -3.15 -9.37
C GLU A 150 -6.78 -4.39 -8.49
N PHE A 151 -6.14 -4.37 -7.34
CA PHE A 151 -6.30 -5.34 -6.26
C PHE A 151 -6.87 -4.62 -5.05
N ASP A 152 -8.12 -4.92 -4.73
CA ASP A 152 -8.81 -4.43 -3.53
C ASP A 152 -8.92 -5.58 -2.53
N PHE A 153 -8.18 -5.49 -1.44
CA PHE A 153 -8.17 -6.52 -0.41
C PHE A 153 -9.25 -6.31 0.67
N GLY A 154 -10.04 -5.25 0.55
CA GLY A 154 -11.12 -4.93 1.48
C GLY A 154 -10.63 -4.61 2.89
N ASP A 155 -11.57 -4.52 3.81
CA ASP A 155 -11.33 -4.29 5.22
C ASP A 155 -11.07 -5.61 5.94
N ILE A 156 -9.94 -5.71 6.66
CA ILE A 156 -9.60 -6.89 7.45
C ILE A 156 -9.41 -6.45 8.90
N GLY A 157 -10.29 -6.92 9.78
CA GLY A 157 -10.26 -6.56 11.19
C GLY A 157 -8.99 -7.00 11.90
N ALA A 158 -8.45 -6.15 12.77
CA ALA A 158 -7.22 -6.44 13.52
C ALA A 158 -7.30 -7.74 14.36
N SER A 159 -8.49 -8.06 14.86
CA SER A 159 -8.73 -9.30 15.63
C SER A 159 -8.45 -10.58 14.82
N LEU A 160 -8.67 -10.55 13.51
CA LEU A 160 -8.40 -11.69 12.64
C LEU A 160 -6.90 -11.93 12.49
N PHE A 161 -6.09 -10.89 12.51
CA PHE A 161 -4.63 -11.01 12.51
C PHE A 161 -4.11 -11.54 13.84
N SER A 162 -4.63 -11.02 14.96
CA SER A 162 -4.28 -11.52 16.29
C SER A 162 -4.65 -12.98 16.46
N ALA A 163 -5.79 -13.40 15.93
CA ALA A 163 -6.23 -14.79 15.98
C ALA A 163 -5.40 -15.73 15.08
N ALA A 164 -4.95 -15.24 13.93
CA ALA A 164 -4.13 -16.03 13.01
C ALA A 164 -2.69 -16.22 13.53
N GLY A 165 -2.19 -15.27 14.31
CA GLY A 165 -0.82 -15.24 14.78
C GLY A 165 0.19 -14.80 13.71
N PRO A 166 1.43 -14.53 14.12
CA PRO A 166 2.47 -14.06 13.21
C PRO A 166 2.73 -15.02 12.05
N GLY A 167 2.85 -14.49 10.84
CA GLY A 167 3.16 -15.25 9.63
C GLY A 167 2.00 -16.07 9.06
N ASN A 168 0.84 -16.09 9.69
CA ASN A 168 -0.31 -16.84 9.25
C ASN A 168 -1.35 -15.96 8.56
N ARG A 169 -2.09 -16.58 7.65
CA ARG A 169 -3.18 -15.93 6.93
C ARG A 169 -4.42 -15.80 7.82
N PRO A 170 -4.96 -14.59 8.02
CA PRO A 170 -6.21 -14.40 8.74
C PRO A 170 -7.38 -15.16 8.10
N ALA A 171 -8.28 -15.65 8.94
CA ALA A 171 -9.47 -16.33 8.46
C ALA A 171 -10.32 -15.42 7.56
N GLY A 172 -10.92 -15.99 6.52
CA GLY A 172 -11.78 -15.26 5.58
C GLY A 172 -11.04 -14.40 4.55
N VAL A 173 -9.73 -14.24 4.64
CA VAL A 173 -8.98 -13.53 3.61
C VAL A 173 -8.59 -14.48 2.48
N MET A 174 -9.08 -14.20 1.28
CA MET A 174 -8.86 -15.04 0.10
C MET A 174 -7.78 -14.46 -0.82
N PRO A 175 -6.98 -15.30 -1.49
CA PRO A 175 -6.14 -14.84 -2.58
C PRO A 175 -6.98 -14.17 -3.65
N GLN A 176 -6.47 -13.10 -4.25
CA GLN A 176 -7.11 -12.47 -5.39
C GLN A 176 -6.43 -12.90 -6.68
N THR A 177 -7.24 -13.29 -7.65
CA THR A 177 -6.82 -13.52 -9.03
C THR A 177 -7.52 -12.53 -9.92
N LYS A 178 -6.78 -11.83 -10.77
CA LYS A 178 -7.32 -10.90 -11.76
C LYS A 178 -6.97 -11.40 -13.15
N SER A 179 -7.95 -11.36 -14.05
CA SER A 179 -7.73 -11.61 -15.48
C SER A 179 -7.35 -10.31 -16.15
N ILE A 180 -6.30 -10.35 -16.94
CA ILE A 180 -5.78 -9.20 -17.69
C ILE A 180 -5.72 -9.58 -19.16
N ALA A 181 -6.10 -8.67 -20.06
CA ALA A 181 -5.95 -8.88 -21.47
C ALA A 181 -4.47 -8.87 -21.86
N VAL A 182 -4.03 -9.94 -22.47
CA VAL A 182 -2.64 -10.13 -22.91
C VAL A 182 -2.67 -10.33 -24.42
N LYS A 183 -1.82 -9.60 -25.12
CA LYS A 183 -1.63 -9.81 -26.56
C LYS A 183 -0.53 -10.84 -26.76
N CYS A 184 -0.91 -11.98 -27.32
CA CYS A 184 0.04 -13.03 -27.63
C CYS A 184 0.23 -13.15 -29.14
N THR A 185 1.46 -13.35 -29.59
CA THR A 185 1.78 -13.70 -30.97
C THR A 185 1.92 -15.22 -31.09
N ASN A 186 1.18 -15.82 -32.03
CA ASN A 186 1.21 -17.26 -32.33
C ASN A 186 0.71 -18.18 -31.21
N VAL A 187 -0.20 -17.72 -30.34
CA VAL A 187 -0.83 -18.55 -29.30
C VAL A 187 -2.34 -18.50 -29.47
N ALA A 188 -2.95 -19.68 -29.63
CA ALA A 188 -4.40 -19.82 -29.81
C ALA A 188 -5.19 -19.97 -28.50
N ALA A 189 -4.55 -19.86 -27.33
CA ALA A 189 -5.16 -20.09 -26.04
C ALA A 189 -5.23 -18.83 -25.18
N GLN A 190 -6.20 -18.78 -24.26
CA GLN A 190 -6.21 -17.75 -23.22
C GLN A 190 -4.95 -17.81 -22.35
N ALA A 191 -4.31 -16.67 -22.21
CA ALA A 191 -3.15 -16.54 -21.35
C ALA A 191 -3.56 -15.94 -19.98
N TYR A 192 -3.00 -16.47 -18.92
CA TYR A 192 -3.20 -15.97 -17.56
C TYR A 192 -1.93 -15.23 -17.11
N LEU A 193 -2.11 -14.03 -16.60
CA LEU A 193 -1.06 -13.29 -15.91
C LEU A 193 -1.15 -13.61 -14.42
N THR A 194 -0.07 -14.14 -13.86
CA THR A 194 0.07 -14.32 -12.43
C THR A 194 0.99 -13.23 -11.89
N MET A 195 0.47 -12.38 -11.01
CA MET A 195 1.26 -11.44 -10.27
C MET A 195 1.55 -12.00 -8.89
N ARG A 196 2.83 -12.04 -8.53
CA ARG A 196 3.29 -12.46 -7.23
C ARG A 196 3.97 -11.28 -6.54
N LEU A 197 3.52 -10.99 -5.33
CA LEU A 197 4.23 -10.07 -4.45
C LEU A 197 5.35 -10.85 -3.76
N GLU A 198 6.56 -10.33 -3.82
CA GLU A 198 7.72 -10.93 -3.16
C GLU A 198 8.33 -9.90 -2.21
N ALA A 199 8.68 -10.34 -1.02
CA ALA A 199 9.38 -9.51 -0.04
C ALA A 199 10.80 -10.07 0.19
N SER A 200 11.74 -9.17 0.48
CA SER A 200 13.10 -9.52 0.90
C SER A 200 13.14 -10.11 2.31
N ALA A 201 12.16 -9.77 3.15
CA ALA A 201 12.00 -10.32 4.48
C ALA A 201 10.69 -11.08 4.59
N VAL A 202 10.73 -12.26 5.17
CA VAL A 202 9.58 -13.17 5.35
C VAL A 202 9.56 -13.65 6.79
N SER A 203 8.38 -13.60 7.42
CA SER A 203 8.12 -14.23 8.71
C SER A 203 7.04 -15.28 8.53
N GLY A 204 7.40 -16.56 8.57
CA GLY A 204 6.51 -17.66 8.21
C GLY A 204 6.09 -17.55 6.73
N GLN A 205 4.79 -17.39 6.46
CA GLN A 205 4.24 -17.19 5.12
C GLN A 205 3.95 -15.70 4.79
N ALA A 206 4.29 -14.80 5.71
CA ALA A 206 4.05 -13.37 5.52
C ALA A 206 5.27 -12.65 4.94
N MET A 207 5.05 -11.79 3.99
CA MET A 207 6.01 -10.78 3.57
C MET A 207 5.98 -9.67 4.61
N VAL A 208 7.12 -9.37 5.23
CA VAL A 208 7.19 -8.38 6.31
C VAL A 208 8.02 -7.18 5.90
N SER A 209 7.79 -6.04 6.55
CA SER A 209 8.65 -4.88 6.44
C SER A 209 10.03 -5.16 7.06
N ASP A 210 11.00 -4.30 6.81
CA ASP A 210 12.34 -4.43 7.36
C ASP A 210 12.34 -4.42 8.90
N ASN A 211 11.32 -3.81 9.51
CA ASN A 211 11.10 -3.78 10.95
C ASN A 211 10.19 -4.92 11.45
N GLN A 212 9.75 -5.81 10.57
CA GLN A 212 8.82 -6.91 10.86
C GLN A 212 7.43 -6.47 11.40
N ASP A 213 7.11 -5.19 11.31
CA ASP A 213 5.86 -4.63 11.83
C ASP A 213 4.71 -4.69 10.82
N LEU A 214 5.03 -4.93 9.56
CA LEU A 214 4.11 -5.02 8.43
C LEU A 214 4.30 -6.32 7.68
N GLY A 215 3.24 -7.10 7.58
CA GLY A 215 3.23 -8.33 6.81
C GLY A 215 2.17 -8.33 5.72
N PHE A 216 2.55 -8.77 4.53
CA PHE A 216 1.65 -9.18 3.45
C PHE A 216 1.78 -10.68 3.25
N ILE A 217 0.68 -11.38 3.10
CA ILE A 217 0.65 -12.84 2.89
C ILE A 217 0.16 -13.15 1.49
#